data_ddc7bf95170a8a9a8d0bf4b76c250050
#
_entry.id   ddc7bf95170a8a9a8d0bf4b76c250050
#
_cell.length_a   1.000
_cell.length_b   1.000
_cell.length_c   1.000
_cell.angle_alpha   90.00
_cell.angle_beta   90.00
_cell.angle_gamma   90.00
#
_symmetry.space_group_name_H-M   'P 1'
#
loop_
_entity.id
_entity.type
_entity.pdbx_description
1 polymer ?
#
loop_
_entity_poly.entity_id
_entity_poly.type
_entity_poly.pdbx_seq_one_letter_code
_entity_poly.pdbx_strand_id
1 'polypeptide(L)'
;MKAVRKEENMEQLNRQSSYFSDTEKITALYCRLSRDDELQGESNSIRNQKDILEKYALDMGFKNLEFFVDDGYSGTNFDRPSWNKLNCLIEDGKVENIIVKDMSRLGRDYLKVGFYTEVLFPDNDIRFIA
;
A
#
# COMPACT_ATOMS: atom_id res chain seq x y z
N MET A 1 -4.54 -28.87 12.58
CA MET A 1 -4.45 -28.60 12.75
C MET A 1 -4.16 -29.23 12.56
N LYS A 2 -4.46 -28.48 12.93
CA LYS A 2 -4.27 -28.46 13.20
C LYS A 2 -4.03 -28.70 13.04
N ALA A 3 -3.99 -28.61 13.47
CA ALA A 3 -3.86 -28.46 13.42
C ALA A 3 -3.49 -28.77 13.45
N VAL A 4 -3.54 -28.30 13.58
CA VAL A 4 -3.36 -28.21 13.65
C VAL A 4 -2.95 -28.27 13.79
N ARG A 5 -3.04 -27.91 13.97
CA ARG A 5 -2.83 -27.67 14.28
C ARG A 5 -2.56 -27.58 14.23
N LYS A 6 -2.47 -27.20 14.40
CA LYS A 6 -2.26 -26.94 14.56
C LYS A 6 -2.20 -26.93 14.25
N GLU A 7 -2.17 -26.95 14.40
CA GLU A 7 -2.22 -26.84 14.39
C GLU A 7 -2.39 -26.69 14.21
N GLU A 8 -2.36 -26.41 14.21
CA GLU A 8 -2.69 -26.12 14.38
C GLU A 8 -2.59 -25.81 14.42
N ASN A 9 -2.42 -26.33 14.84
CA ASN A 9 -2.45 -25.92 15.00
C ASN A 9 -2.13 -25.73 14.71
N MET A 10 -2.28 -25.28 14.94
CA MET A 10 -2.21 -24.90 14.84
C MET A 10 -2.40 -24.82 14.29
N GLU A 11 -2.43 -24.44 14.30
CA GLU A 11 -2.73 -24.18 14.01
C GLU A 11 -3.14 -23.90 13.91
N GLN A 12 -3.23 -24.00 14.06
CA GLN A 12 -3.70 -23.60 14.06
C GLN A 12 -3.62 -23.01 14.03
N LEU A 13 -3.60 -23.19 14.74
CA LEU A 13 -3.58 -22.51 14.67
C LEU A 13 -3.38 -22.19 14.17
N ASN A 14 -3.17 -22.20 14.22
CA ASN A 14 -3.01 -21.70 13.62
C ASN A 14 -3.27 -21.63 13.08
N ARG A 15 -3.66 -21.15 12.96
CA ARG A 15 -3.91 -21.00 12.27
C ARG A 15 -4.44 -20.46 12.20
N GLN A 16 -4.68 -20.46 12.59
CA GLN A 16 -4.98 -19.99 12.35
C GLN A 16 -4.80 -19.31 12.17
N SER A 17 -4.41 -19.46 12.47
CA SER A 17 -4.02 -18.92 12.13
C SER A 17 -3.86 -18.75 11.55
N SER A 18 -3.68 -18.80 11.23
CA SER A 18 -3.47 -18.62 10.45
C SER A 18 -4.00 -18.58 9.92
N TYR A 19 -4.19 -18.45 9.86
CA TYR A 19 -4.76 -18.30 9.12
C TYR A 19 -5.29 -17.48 9.09
N PHE A 20 -5.47 -17.28 9.26
CA PHE A 20 -5.82 -16.40 9.13
C PHE A 20 -5.53 -15.16 8.50
N SER A 21 -5.26 -14.44 8.92
CA SER A 21 -4.69 -13.20 8.45
C SER A 21 -3.62 -13.38 7.39
N ASP A 22 -3.04 -14.51 7.34
CA ASP A 22 -2.04 -14.82 6.32
C ASP A 22 -2.64 -14.91 4.93
N THR A 23 -3.93 -15.15 4.84
CA THR A 23 -4.60 -15.24 3.55
C THR A 23 -5.27 -13.93 3.17
N GLU A 24 -5.32 -12.98 4.10
CA GLU A 24 -5.95 -11.70 3.81
C GLU A 24 -4.91 -10.69 3.36
N LYS A 25 -5.17 -10.12 2.21
CA LYS A 25 -4.28 -9.10 1.65
C LYS A 25 -4.69 -7.72 2.15
N ILE A 26 -3.73 -6.81 2.13
CA ILE A 26 -3.98 -5.44 2.60
C ILE A 26 -4.36 -4.53 1.46
N THR A 27 -5.04 -3.45 1.81
CA THR A 27 -5.21 -2.29 0.95
C THR A 27 -4.24 -1.23 1.45
N ALA A 28 -3.24 -0.93 0.64
CA ALA A 28 -2.19 0.01 1.00
C ALA A 28 -2.61 1.43 0.64
N LEU A 29 -2.54 2.33 1.60
CA LEU A 29 -2.84 3.75 1.39
C LEU A 29 -1.50 4.49 1.41
N TYR A 30 -1.01 4.85 0.24
CA TYR A 30 0.32 5.43 0.11
C TYR A 30 0.28 6.94 0.03
N CYS A 31 1.03 7.59 0.93
CA CYS A 31 1.13 9.04 1.02
C CYS A 31 2.59 9.46 0.83
N ARG A 32 2.82 10.48 0.04
CA ARG A 32 4.16 11.03 -0.15
C ARG A 32 4.11 12.55 -0.17
N LEU A 33 5.08 13.16 0.49
CA LEU A 33 5.22 14.61 0.48
C LEU A 33 6.69 14.95 0.25
N SER A 34 6.97 15.75 -0.78
CA SER A 34 8.30 16.28 -1.02
C SER A 34 8.36 17.72 -0.50
N ARG A 35 9.56 18.31 -0.49
CA ARG A 35 9.70 19.71 -0.11
C ARG A 35 8.89 20.63 -1.01
N ASP A 36 8.89 20.33 -2.30
CA ASP A 36 8.15 21.16 -3.26
C ASP A 36 6.67 21.12 -2.97
N ASP A 37 6.15 19.98 -2.52
CA ASP A 37 4.74 19.85 -2.17
C ASP A 37 4.39 20.72 -0.95
N GLU A 38 5.31 20.86 -0.01
CA GLU A 38 5.06 21.68 1.17
C GLU A 38 4.80 23.14 0.82
N LEU A 39 5.39 23.61 -0.27
CA LEU A 39 5.21 24.97 -0.72
C LEU A 39 3.83 25.21 -1.35
N GLN A 40 3.09 24.16 -1.63
CA GLN A 40 1.78 24.26 -2.27
C GLN A 40 0.62 24.21 -1.29
N GLY A 41 0.92 24.20 0.01
CA GLY A 41 -0.10 24.34 1.04
C GLY A 41 -0.63 23.02 1.55
N GLU A 42 -1.70 23.11 2.32
CA GLU A 42 -2.24 22.00 3.10
C GLU A 42 -2.89 20.90 2.27
N SER A 43 -3.30 21.22 1.03
CA SER A 43 -4.02 20.23 0.22
C SER A 43 -3.18 18.98 -0.06
N ASN A 44 -1.85 19.12 -0.01
CA ASN A 44 -0.95 17.99 -0.26
C ASN A 44 -0.29 17.45 1.00
N SER A 45 -0.66 17.98 2.19
CA SER A 45 -0.06 17.52 3.44
C SER A 45 -0.31 16.02 3.64
N ILE A 46 0.54 15.39 4.43
CA ILE A 46 0.38 13.98 4.76
C ILE A 46 -0.96 13.75 5.45
N ARG A 47 -1.32 14.65 6.39
CA ARG A 47 -2.59 14.52 7.09
C ARG A 47 -3.78 14.57 6.11
N ASN A 48 -3.73 15.51 5.18
CA ASN A 48 -4.80 15.65 4.19
C ASN A 48 -4.89 14.40 3.32
N GLN A 49 -3.74 13.88 2.87
CA GLN A 49 -3.73 12.65 2.07
C GLN A 49 -4.33 11.49 2.84
N LYS A 50 -3.94 11.32 4.12
CA LYS A 50 -4.48 10.24 4.94
C LYS A 50 -5.98 10.33 5.08
N ASP A 51 -6.49 11.54 5.35
CA ASP A 51 -7.92 11.72 5.52
C ASP A 51 -8.70 11.37 4.26
N ILE A 52 -8.21 11.84 3.11
CA ILE A 52 -8.85 11.57 1.83
C ILE A 52 -8.84 10.08 1.52
N LEU A 53 -7.68 9.44 1.68
CA LEU A 53 -7.55 8.03 1.33
C LEU A 53 -8.37 7.14 2.26
N GLU A 54 -8.37 7.44 3.55
CA GLU A 54 -9.13 6.65 4.49
C GLU A 54 -10.63 6.77 4.21
N LYS A 55 -11.10 7.98 4.00
CA LYS A 55 -12.51 8.19 3.69
C LYS A 55 -12.91 7.44 2.43
N TYR A 56 -12.11 7.56 1.39
CA TYR A 56 -12.42 6.88 0.14
C TYR A 56 -12.46 5.35 0.34
N ALA A 57 -11.45 4.81 1.03
CA ALA A 57 -11.35 3.38 1.23
C ALA A 57 -12.53 2.85 2.04
N LEU A 58 -12.91 3.56 3.09
CA LEU A 58 -14.04 3.15 3.92
C LEU A 58 -15.35 3.24 3.15
N ASP A 59 -15.54 4.32 2.38
CA ASP A 59 -16.76 4.51 1.59
C ASP A 59 -16.89 3.41 0.54
N MET A 60 -15.79 2.93 0.00
CA MET A 60 -15.80 1.89 -1.03
C MET A 60 -15.78 0.47 -0.46
N GLY A 61 -15.71 0.34 0.86
CA GLY A 61 -15.76 -0.96 1.51
C GLY A 61 -14.46 -1.74 1.52
N PHE A 62 -13.32 -1.09 1.29
CA PHE A 62 -12.03 -1.76 1.38
C PHE A 62 -11.71 -2.11 2.83
N LYS A 63 -11.02 -3.21 3.03
CA LYS A 63 -10.67 -3.72 4.35
C LYS A 63 -9.16 -3.85 4.49
N ASN A 64 -8.70 -4.06 5.72
CA ASN A 64 -7.29 -4.25 6.04
C ASN A 64 -6.45 -3.08 5.53
N LEU A 65 -6.88 -1.87 5.87
CA LEU A 65 -6.19 -0.65 5.44
C LEU A 65 -4.87 -0.51 6.19
N GLU A 66 -3.81 -0.19 5.46
CA GLU A 66 -2.52 0.09 6.07
C GLU A 66 -1.88 1.28 5.37
N PHE A 67 -1.44 2.25 6.17
CA PHE A 67 -0.80 3.46 5.64
C PHE A 67 0.69 3.23 5.41
N PHE A 68 1.18 3.76 4.30
CA PHE A 68 2.61 3.81 3.98
C PHE A 68 2.94 5.26 3.66
N VAL A 69 3.83 5.86 4.46
CA VAL A 69 4.06 7.30 4.37
C VAL A 69 5.56 7.58 4.16
N ASP A 70 5.84 8.36 3.13
CA ASP A 70 7.20 8.87 2.88
C ASP A 70 7.14 10.39 2.86
N ASP A 71 7.49 10.99 4.00
CA ASP A 71 7.48 12.43 4.18
C ASP A 71 8.88 12.99 3.93
N GLY A 72 8.99 13.93 3.00
CA GLY A 72 10.25 14.55 2.65
C GLY A 72 10.99 13.87 1.50
N TYR A 73 10.34 12.98 0.79
CA TYR A 73 10.96 12.21 -0.30
C TYR A 73 10.47 12.66 -1.67
N SER A 74 11.41 12.76 -2.60
CA SER A 74 11.13 13.26 -3.94
C SER A 74 10.30 12.29 -4.79
N GLY A 75 9.51 12.82 -5.70
CA GLY A 75 8.81 12.01 -6.68
C GLY A 75 9.67 11.59 -7.86
N THR A 76 10.92 12.07 -7.93
CA THR A 76 11.80 11.78 -9.07
C THR A 76 12.53 10.45 -8.95
N ASN A 77 12.54 9.84 -7.77
CA ASN A 77 13.11 8.50 -7.61
C ASN A 77 12.24 7.71 -6.64
N PHE A 78 12.48 6.40 -6.60
CA PHE A 78 11.71 5.50 -5.76
C PHE A 78 12.52 4.95 -4.57
N ASP A 79 13.62 5.61 -4.21
CA ASP A 79 14.38 5.23 -3.03
C ASP A 79 13.73 5.87 -1.80
N ARG A 80 12.68 5.24 -1.32
CA ARG A 80 11.84 5.72 -0.24
C ARG A 80 11.56 4.56 0.72
N PRO A 81 11.78 4.74 2.03
CA PRO A 81 11.65 3.60 2.97
C PRO A 81 10.30 2.93 2.97
N SER A 82 9.22 3.69 3.03
CA SER A 82 7.88 3.08 3.08
C SER A 82 7.51 2.45 1.75
N TRP A 83 7.92 3.06 0.64
CA TRP A 83 7.72 2.48 -0.68
C TRP A 83 8.46 1.16 -0.80
N ASN A 84 9.71 1.11 -0.31
CA ASN A 84 10.50 -0.12 -0.35
C ASN A 84 9.85 -1.22 0.48
N LYS A 85 9.31 -0.86 1.64
CA LYS A 85 8.59 -1.83 2.48
C LYS A 85 7.35 -2.35 1.76
N LEU A 86 6.61 -1.46 1.11
CA LEU A 86 5.43 -1.85 0.35
C LEU A 86 5.80 -2.81 -0.78
N ASN A 87 6.90 -2.54 -1.48
CA ASN A 87 7.37 -3.43 -2.55
C ASN A 87 7.66 -4.82 -2.04
N CYS A 88 8.25 -4.95 -0.84
CA CYS A 88 8.49 -6.26 -0.26
C CYS A 88 7.17 -7.01 -0.04
N LEU A 89 6.15 -6.30 0.43
CA LEU A 89 4.85 -6.92 0.63
C LEU A 89 4.19 -7.31 -0.70
N ILE A 90 4.41 -6.51 -1.75
CA ILE A 90 3.92 -6.85 -3.08
C ILE A 90 4.54 -8.14 -3.55
N GLU A 91 5.86 -8.29 -3.39
CA GLU A 91 6.56 -9.49 -3.81
C GLU A 91 6.11 -10.71 -3.02
N ASP A 92 5.72 -10.50 -1.76
CA ASP A 92 5.21 -11.58 -0.92
C ASP A 92 3.75 -11.92 -1.20
N GLY A 93 3.11 -11.21 -2.12
CA GLY A 93 1.71 -11.48 -2.49
C GLY A 93 0.72 -11.03 -1.43
N LYS A 94 1.08 -10.03 -0.63
CA LYS A 94 0.25 -9.61 0.50
C LYS A 94 -0.54 -8.32 0.26
N VAL A 95 -0.49 -7.78 -0.95
CA VAL A 95 -1.16 -6.52 -1.27
C VAL A 95 -2.24 -6.77 -2.31
N GLU A 96 -3.44 -6.27 -2.04
CA GLU A 96 -4.57 -6.42 -2.93
C GLU A 96 -4.87 -5.13 -3.69
N ASN A 97 -4.76 -4.00 -3.00
CA ASN A 97 -5.04 -2.70 -3.59
C ASN A 97 -4.00 -1.69 -3.14
N ILE A 98 -3.70 -0.72 -4.00
CA ILE A 98 -2.86 0.42 -3.67
C ILE A 98 -3.64 1.67 -4.06
N ILE A 99 -3.83 2.58 -3.11
CA ILE A 99 -4.58 3.82 -3.35
C ILE A 99 -3.69 5.00 -3.03
N VAL A 100 -3.63 5.95 -3.97
CA VAL A 100 -2.92 7.23 -3.78
C VAL A 100 -3.87 8.36 -4.11
N LYS A 101 -3.59 9.55 -3.58
CA LYS A 101 -4.43 10.71 -3.86
C LYS A 101 -4.41 11.08 -5.34
N ASP A 102 -3.22 11.02 -5.94
CA ASP A 102 -3.04 11.26 -7.36
C ASP A 102 -1.75 10.60 -7.81
N MET A 103 -1.53 10.55 -9.12
CA MET A 103 -0.38 9.84 -9.69
C MET A 103 0.96 10.41 -9.23
N SER A 104 1.03 11.71 -8.93
CA SER A 104 2.29 12.31 -8.51
C SER A 104 2.76 11.78 -7.17
N ARG A 105 1.83 11.26 -6.33
CA ARG A 105 2.22 10.64 -5.05
C ARG A 105 3.00 9.36 -5.29
N LEU A 106 2.63 8.60 -6.34
CA LEU A 106 3.39 7.42 -6.73
C LEU A 106 4.78 7.82 -7.21
N GLY A 107 4.86 8.77 -8.13
CA GLY A 107 6.14 9.25 -8.63
C GLY A 107 5.96 10.14 -9.83
N ARG A 108 7.07 10.78 -10.22
CA ARG A 108 7.11 11.67 -11.38
C ARG A 108 8.03 11.14 -12.48
N ASP A 109 8.70 10.01 -12.25
CA ASP A 109 9.49 9.35 -13.27
C ASP A 109 8.52 8.56 -14.14
N TYR A 110 8.26 9.08 -15.32
CA TYR A 110 7.24 8.55 -16.21
C TYR A 110 7.45 7.06 -16.52
N LEU A 111 8.69 6.68 -16.80
CA LEU A 111 8.96 5.29 -17.16
C LEU A 111 8.77 4.34 -15.99
N LYS A 112 9.23 4.74 -14.80
CA LYS A 112 9.07 3.89 -13.61
C LYS A 112 7.62 3.80 -13.18
N VAL A 113 6.89 4.91 -13.23
CA VAL A 113 5.46 4.89 -12.90
C VAL A 113 4.73 3.95 -13.85
N GLY A 114 5.04 4.03 -15.15
CA GLY A 114 4.44 3.15 -16.13
C GLY A 114 4.75 1.69 -15.85
N PHE A 115 5.99 1.38 -15.47
CA PHE A 115 6.35 0.02 -15.12
C PHE A 115 5.50 -0.50 -13.96
N TYR A 116 5.38 0.29 -12.89
CA TYR A 116 4.61 -0.15 -11.74
C TYR A 116 3.14 -0.33 -12.08
N THR A 117 2.53 0.63 -12.75
CA THR A 117 1.09 0.61 -12.97
C THR A 117 0.66 -0.35 -14.08
N GLU A 118 1.52 -0.58 -15.07
CA GLU A 118 1.14 -1.39 -16.23
C GLU A 118 1.72 -2.80 -16.20
N VAL A 119 2.76 -3.03 -15.42
CA VAL A 119 3.40 -4.34 -15.39
C VAL A 119 3.37 -4.95 -13.99
N LEU A 120 4.03 -4.29 -13.03
CA LEU A 120 4.20 -4.89 -11.70
C LEU A 120 2.87 -5.10 -10.98
N PHE A 121 2.02 -4.10 -10.93
CA PHE A 121 0.75 -4.23 -10.22
C PHE A 121 -0.16 -5.25 -10.89
N PRO A 122 -0.40 -5.19 -12.21
CA PRO A 122 -1.24 -6.21 -12.84
C PRO A 122 -0.67 -7.62 -12.72
N ASP A 123 0.65 -7.79 -12.83
CA ASP A 123 1.28 -9.10 -12.73
C ASP A 123 1.11 -9.70 -11.32
N ASN A 124 0.88 -8.87 -10.33
CA ASN A 124 0.67 -9.32 -8.95
C ASN A 124 -0.80 -9.22 -8.53
N ASP A 125 -1.70 -9.04 -9.48
CA ASP A 125 -3.14 -8.93 -9.24
C ASP A 125 -3.48 -7.80 -8.29
N ILE A 126 -2.78 -6.67 -8.41
CA ILE A 126 -3.00 -5.51 -7.56
C ILE A 126 -3.83 -4.47 -8.32
N ARG A 127 -4.90 -4.01 -7.70
CA ARG A 127 -5.70 -2.91 -8.22
C ARG A 127 -5.08 -1.59 -7.76
N PHE A 128 -4.77 -0.72 -8.71
CA PHE A 128 -4.20 0.59 -8.41
C PHE A 128 -5.23 1.68 -8.65
N ILE A 129 -5.42 2.56 -7.65
CA ILE A 129 -6.41 3.63 -7.70
C ILE A 129 -5.72 4.95 -7.38
N ALA A 130 -5.91 5.92 -8.25
CA ALA A 130 -5.34 7.27 -8.06
C ALA A 130 -6.42 8.34 -8.14
#